data_bb149eecd650820157980e26a0cf06a1
#
_entry.id   bb149eecd650820157980e26a0cf06a1
#
_cell.length_a   1.000
_cell.length_b   1.000
_cell.length_c   1.000
_cell.angle_alpha   90.00
_cell.angle_beta   90.00
_cell.angle_gamma   90.00
#
_symmetry.space_group_name_H-M   'P 1'
#
loop_
_entity.id
_entity.type
_entity.pdbx_description
1 polymer ?
#
loop_
_entity_poly.entity_id
_entity_poly.type
_entity_poly.pdbx_seq_one_letter_code
_entity_poly.pdbx_strand_id
1 'polypeptide(L)' 'MTTLLPCYVLLDLETSGATPTQDRITEIGLIRYENGSEVGRWNTLINPEVSISPFIQRLTGITQDMVNHAPAFQEI' A
#
# COMPACT_ATOMS: atom_id res chain seq x y z
N MET A 1 -19.89 24.36 1.33
CA MET A 1 -19.00 23.62 0.44
C MET A 1 -17.67 23.35 1.16
N THR A 2 -17.23 22.15 1.11
CA THR A 2 -15.95 21.79 1.74
C THR A 2 -14.80 22.21 0.82
N THR A 3 -13.84 22.95 1.37
CA THR A 3 -12.64 23.31 0.65
C THR A 3 -11.54 22.33 1.01
N LEU A 4 -10.94 21.70 -0.01
CA LEU A 4 -9.78 20.83 0.21
C LEU A 4 -8.58 21.68 0.62
N LEU A 5 -7.72 21.10 1.43
CA LEU A 5 -6.44 21.72 1.77
C LEU A 5 -5.66 21.96 0.46
N PRO A 6 -4.87 23.05 0.39
CA PRO A 6 -4.08 23.32 -0.82
C PRO A 6 -3.03 22.25 -1.09
N CYS A 7 -2.56 21.55 -0.06
CA CYS A 7 -1.63 20.43 -0.19
C CYS A 7 -2.13 19.27 0.64
N TYR A 8 -2.17 18.08 0.05
CA TYR A 8 -2.55 16.87 0.78
C TYR A 8 -1.96 15.63 0.09
N VAL A 9 -1.94 14.54 0.84
CA VAL A 9 -1.48 13.24 0.34
C VAL A 9 -2.60 12.24 0.51
N LEU A 10 -2.89 11.48 -0.54
CA LEU A 10 -3.75 10.30 -0.46
C LEU A 10 -2.87 9.10 -0.19
N LEU A 11 -3.26 8.30 0.78
CA LEU A 11 -2.58 7.07 1.18
C LEU A 11 -3.49 5.90 0.88
N ASP A 12 -2.96 4.90 0.18
CA ASP A 12 -3.66 3.65 -0.06
C ASP A 12 -2.76 2.49 0.37
N LEU A 13 -3.36 1.50 1.02
CA LEU A 13 -2.63 0.34 1.54
C LEU A 13 -3.30 -0.94 1.06
N GLU A 14 -2.47 -1.93 0.69
CA GLU A 14 -2.90 -3.31 0.57
C GLU A 14 -2.27 -4.12 1.69
N THR A 15 -2.96 -5.16 2.14
CA THR A 15 -2.51 -6.00 3.25
C THR A 15 -2.63 -7.47 2.90
N SER A 16 -2.02 -8.32 3.74
CA SER A 16 -2.14 -9.78 3.60
C SER A 16 -3.52 -10.30 4.04
N GLY A 17 -4.33 -9.48 4.67
CA GLY A 17 -5.66 -9.83 5.13
C GLY A 17 -6.24 -8.77 6.05
N ALA A 18 -7.32 -9.11 6.77
CA ALA A 18 -8.08 -8.15 7.57
C ALA A 18 -7.92 -8.32 9.09
N THR A 19 -6.97 -9.12 9.54
CA THR A 19 -6.75 -9.37 10.98
C THR A 19 -5.62 -8.48 11.48
N PRO A 20 -5.90 -7.41 12.25
CA PRO A 20 -4.88 -6.42 12.64
C PRO A 20 -3.67 -6.97 13.39
N THR A 21 -3.84 -8.08 14.10
CA THR A 21 -2.77 -8.68 14.90
C THR A 21 -1.90 -9.67 14.11
N GLN A 22 -2.38 -10.14 12.96
CA GLN A 22 -1.72 -11.19 12.19
C GLN A 22 -1.34 -10.75 10.78
N ASP A 23 -2.10 -9.83 10.21
CA ASP A 23 -1.90 -9.38 8.84
C ASP A 23 -1.04 -8.13 8.79
N ARG A 24 -0.34 -7.97 7.67
CA ARG A 24 0.65 -6.92 7.49
C ARG A 24 0.50 -6.28 6.12
N ILE A 25 1.08 -5.11 5.98
CA ILE A 25 1.04 -4.34 4.74
C ILE A 25 1.85 -5.04 3.66
N THR A 26 1.29 -5.12 2.45
CA THR A 26 1.94 -5.69 1.26
C THR A 26 2.25 -4.63 0.21
N GLU A 27 1.56 -3.49 0.24
CA GLU A 27 1.82 -2.38 -0.68
C GLU A 27 1.43 -1.06 -0.03
N ILE A 28 2.20 -0.02 -0.32
CA ILE A 28 1.88 1.36 0.05
C ILE A 28 1.85 2.19 -1.24
N GLY A 29 0.77 2.95 -1.43
CA GLY A 29 0.66 3.92 -2.50
C GLY A 29 0.43 5.31 -1.92
N LEU A 30 1.13 6.29 -2.45
CA LEU A 30 0.99 7.70 -2.08
C LEU A 30 0.79 8.53 -3.33
N ILE A 31 -0.14 9.48 -3.27
CA ILE A 31 -0.33 10.47 -4.31
C ILE A 31 -0.37 11.83 -3.64
N ARG A 32 0.50 12.73 -4.08
CA ARG A 32 0.56 14.09 -3.54
C ARG A 32 -0.16 15.05 -4.48
N TYR A 33 -1.00 15.90 -3.91
CA TYR A 33 -1.75 16.92 -4.63
C TYR A 33 -1.40 18.30 -4.10
N GLU A 34 -1.31 19.26 -5.03
CA GLU A 34 -1.18 20.68 -4.70
C GLU A 34 -2.19 21.44 -5.56
N ASN A 35 -3.05 22.24 -4.90
CA ASN A 35 -4.05 23.08 -5.59
C ASN A 35 -4.92 22.28 -6.59
N GLY A 36 -5.29 21.05 -6.22
CA GLY A 36 -6.14 20.21 -7.05
C GLY A 36 -5.42 19.43 -8.14
N SER A 37 -4.11 19.57 -8.27
CA SER A 37 -3.33 18.86 -9.29
C SER A 37 -2.38 17.84 -8.66
N GLU A 38 -2.27 16.68 -9.29
CA GLU A 38 -1.31 15.66 -8.86
C GLU A 38 0.11 16.15 -9.20
N VAL A 39 0.96 16.22 -8.18
CA VAL A 39 2.34 16.68 -8.34
C VAL A 39 3.37 15.60 -8.08
N GLY A 40 2.95 14.47 -7.54
CA GLY A 40 3.86 13.34 -7.31
C GLY A 40 3.10 12.07 -6.97
N ARG A 41 3.71 10.95 -7.29
CA ARG A 41 3.14 9.62 -7.04
C ARG A 41 4.28 8.67 -6.70
N TRP A 42 4.05 7.83 -5.70
CA TRP A 42 5.01 6.81 -5.30
C TRP A 42 4.27 5.59 -4.78
N ASN A 43 4.75 4.42 -5.13
CA ASN A 43 4.25 3.19 -4.53
C ASN A 43 5.37 2.18 -4.40
N THR A 44 5.22 1.27 -3.46
CA THR A 44 6.15 0.16 -3.29
C THR A 44 5.42 -1.07 -2.77
N LEU A 45 5.85 -2.23 -3.23
CA LEU A 45 5.51 -3.49 -2.61
C LEU A 45 6.34 -3.65 -1.33
N ILE A 46 5.80 -4.36 -0.37
CA ILE A 46 6.46 -4.63 0.90
C ILE A 46 6.38 -6.13 1.16
N ASN A 47 7.50 -6.71 1.58
CA ASN A 47 7.49 -8.08 2.05
C ASN A 47 6.84 -8.11 3.44
N PRO A 48 5.66 -8.71 3.59
CA PRO A 48 4.96 -8.73 4.88
C PRO A 48 5.57 -9.71 5.88
N GLU A 49 6.49 -10.56 5.42
CA GLU A 49 7.12 -11.61 6.24
C GLU A 49 6.10 -12.58 6.84
N VAL A 50 4.93 -12.67 6.22
CA VAL A 50 3.87 -13.64 6.53
C VAL A 50 3.31 -14.16 5.21
N SER A 51 2.64 -15.31 5.27
CA SER A 51 1.99 -15.88 4.08
C SER A 51 0.75 -15.08 3.69
N ILE A 52 0.54 -14.92 2.40
CA ILE A 52 -0.68 -14.33 1.85
C ILE A 52 -1.57 -15.46 1.35
N SER A 53 -2.82 -15.51 1.81
CA SER A 53 -3.74 -16.56 1.35
C SER A 53 -4.00 -16.43 -0.16
N PRO A 54 -4.29 -17.55 -0.86
CA PRO A 54 -4.61 -17.50 -2.28
C PRO A 54 -5.78 -16.57 -2.61
N PHE A 55 -6.76 -16.48 -1.72
CA PHE A 55 -7.90 -15.58 -1.89
C PHE A 55 -7.46 -14.11 -1.92
N ILE A 56 -6.62 -13.70 -0.98
CA ILE A 56 -6.12 -12.33 -0.92
C ILE A 56 -5.22 -12.02 -2.12
N GLN A 57 -4.40 -12.98 -2.54
CA GLN A 57 -3.58 -12.80 -3.74
C GLN A 57 -4.44 -12.53 -4.98
N ARG A 58 -5.55 -13.25 -5.13
CA ARG A 58 -6.47 -13.02 -6.25
C ARG A 58 -7.21 -11.69 -6.12
N LEU A 59 -7.59 -11.32 -4.91
CA LEU A 59 -8.34 -10.08 -4.66
C LEU A 59 -7.49 -8.84 -4.95
N THR A 60 -6.25 -8.84 -4.51
CA THR A 60 -5.35 -7.68 -4.63
C THR A 60 -4.51 -7.70 -5.90
N GLY A 61 -4.32 -8.85 -6.52
CA GLY A 61 -3.38 -9.02 -7.62
C GLY A 61 -1.92 -9.11 -7.17
N ILE A 62 -1.66 -9.07 -5.86
CA ILE A 62 -0.32 -9.13 -5.30
C ILE A 62 -0.04 -10.58 -4.89
N THR A 63 0.95 -11.19 -5.52
CA THR A 63 1.31 -12.59 -5.27
C THR A 63 2.37 -12.72 -4.18
N GLN A 64 2.44 -13.90 -3.58
CA GLN A 64 3.48 -14.20 -2.61
C GLN A 64 4.88 -14.01 -3.20
N ASP A 65 5.06 -14.42 -4.45
CA ASP A 65 6.37 -14.26 -5.12
C ASP A 65 6.76 -12.80 -5.27
N MET A 66 5.82 -11.93 -5.62
CA MET A 66 6.07 -10.51 -5.77
C MET A 66 6.59 -9.88 -4.48
N VAL A 67 5.96 -10.19 -3.35
CA VAL A 67 6.35 -9.61 -2.07
C VAL A 67 7.59 -10.27 -1.47
N ASN A 68 7.88 -11.51 -1.82
CA ASN A 68 9.11 -12.17 -1.36
C ASN A 68 10.37 -11.48 -1.87
N HIS A 69 10.26 -10.75 -2.98
CA HIS A 69 11.37 -10.00 -3.57
C HIS A 69 11.34 -8.50 -3.20
N ALA A 70 10.38 -8.10 -2.40
CA ALA A 70 10.23 -6.72 -1.97
C ALA A 70 10.96 -6.46 -0.65
N PRO A 71 11.28 -5.20 -0.32
CA PRO A 71 11.86 -4.86 0.97
C PRO A 71 10.86 -5.06 2.10
N ALA A 72 11.35 -5.39 3.28
CA ALA A 72 10.51 -5.41 4.48
C ALA A 72 10.15 -3.97 4.89
N PHE A 73 9.09 -3.81 5.67
CA PHE A 73 8.58 -2.49 6.05
C PHE A 73 9.65 -1.61 6.70
N GLN A 74 10.46 -2.19 7.57
CA GLN A 74 11.52 -1.45 8.28
C GLN A 74 12.69 -1.04 7.39
N GLU A 75 12.71 -1.47 6.14
CA GLU A 75 13.78 -1.16 5.20
C GLU A 75 13.46 0.04 4.29
N ILE A 76 12.24 0.57 4.40
CA ILE A 76 11.82 1.69 3.54
C ILE A 76 11.74 3.00 4.29
#